data_a5dd385ea6e51660ac328aeb13a1dee9
#
_entry.id   a5dd385ea6e51660ac328aeb13a1dee9
#
_cell.length_a   1.000
_cell.length_b   1.000
_cell.length_c   1.000
_cell.angle_alpha   90.00
_cell.angle_beta   90.00
_cell.angle_gamma   90.00
#
_symmetry.space_group_name_H-M   'P 1'
#
loop_
_entity.id
_entity.type
_entity.pdbx_description
1 polymer ?
#
loop_
_entity_poly.entity_id
_entity_poly.type
_entity_poly.pdbx_seq_one_letter_code
_entity_poly.pdbx_strand_id
1 'polypeptide(L)'
;MSIDSKTSKAMARLIKNVTVHTLWIYVLAILARGATYPYQVKKKIKEMFHFNPPTVTLYTVMYRLEKEGLIRKAENGSYEITEDGKAALKKASDTLRNLSETLDHIWYNLYKL
;
A
#
# COMPACT_ATOMS: atom_id res chain seq x y z
N MET A 1 23.70 6.16 -10.64
CA MET A 1 23.11 7.38 -11.19
C MET A 1 22.83 8.35 -10.05
N SER A 2 23.32 9.56 -10.13
CA SER A 2 23.04 10.55 -9.12
C SER A 2 21.72 11.26 -9.47
N ILE A 3 20.91 11.49 -8.44
CA ILE A 3 19.65 12.21 -8.55
C ILE A 3 19.93 13.61 -8.04
N ASP A 4 19.64 14.63 -8.84
CA ASP A 4 19.85 15.99 -8.38
C ASP A 4 18.88 16.36 -7.25
N SER A 5 19.11 17.49 -6.57
CA SER A 5 18.34 17.87 -5.39
C SER A 5 16.84 18.06 -5.69
N LYS A 6 16.48 18.52 -6.88
CA LYS A 6 15.08 18.69 -7.26
C LYS A 6 14.38 17.36 -7.44
N THR A 7 15.03 16.44 -8.15
CA THR A 7 14.52 15.09 -8.37
C THR A 7 14.42 14.33 -7.05
N SER A 8 15.42 14.47 -6.16
CA SER A 8 15.44 13.80 -4.87
C SER A 8 14.27 14.19 -3.98
N LYS A 9 13.92 15.49 -3.95
CA LYS A 9 12.78 15.97 -3.17
C LYS A 9 11.45 15.44 -3.71
N ALA A 10 11.29 15.45 -5.03
CA ALA A 10 10.09 14.92 -5.66
C ALA A 10 9.96 13.41 -5.41
N MET A 11 11.05 12.67 -5.53
CA MET A 11 11.05 11.24 -5.28
C MET A 11 10.75 10.92 -3.82
N ALA A 12 11.28 11.71 -2.87
CA ALA A 12 10.97 11.52 -1.45
C ALA A 12 9.47 11.67 -1.19
N ARG A 13 8.82 12.66 -1.81
CA ARG A 13 7.36 12.82 -1.69
C ARG A 13 6.62 11.64 -2.29
N LEU A 14 7.02 11.18 -3.47
CA LEU A 14 6.39 10.05 -4.12
C LEU A 14 6.48 8.80 -3.24
N ILE A 15 7.67 8.49 -2.75
CA ILE A 15 7.88 7.30 -1.91
C ILE A 15 7.00 7.39 -0.66
N LYS A 16 6.94 8.53 -0.01
CA LYS A 16 6.09 8.71 1.17
C LYS A 16 4.61 8.51 0.84
N ASN A 17 4.18 9.04 -0.29
CA ASN A 17 2.78 8.96 -0.72
C ASN A 17 2.37 7.53 -1.09
N VAL A 18 3.28 6.75 -1.68
CA VAL A 18 2.97 5.36 -2.07
C VAL A 18 3.33 4.34 -0.98
N THR A 19 3.79 4.78 0.19
CA THR A 19 4.04 3.91 1.34
C THR A 19 3.16 4.30 2.52
N VAL A 20 3.61 5.24 3.35
CA VAL A 20 2.90 5.59 4.59
C VAL A 20 1.51 6.17 4.33
N HIS A 21 1.35 7.00 3.31
CA HIS A 21 0.07 7.65 3.01
C HIS A 21 -0.93 6.71 2.30
N THR A 22 -0.48 5.57 1.79
CA THR A 22 -1.34 4.54 1.19
C THR A 22 -1.20 3.21 1.92
N LEU A 23 -0.97 3.28 3.21
CA LEU A 23 -0.70 2.11 4.04
C LEU A 23 -1.81 1.05 3.98
N TRP A 24 -3.04 1.49 3.71
CA TRP A 24 -4.19 0.58 3.62
C TRP A 24 -4.01 -0.51 2.54
N ILE A 25 -3.34 -0.19 1.44
CA ILE A 25 -3.10 -1.17 0.37
C ILE A 25 -2.18 -2.30 0.89
N TYR A 26 -1.15 -1.91 1.65
CA TYR A 26 -0.19 -2.88 2.20
C TYR A 26 -0.84 -3.78 3.24
N VAL A 27 -1.70 -3.20 4.08
CA VAL A 27 -2.47 -3.98 5.07
C VAL A 27 -3.32 -5.02 4.36
N LEU A 28 -4.09 -4.60 3.35
CA LEU A 28 -4.92 -5.53 2.58
C LEU A 28 -4.08 -6.61 1.90
N ALA A 29 -2.93 -6.25 1.34
CA ALA A 29 -2.05 -7.20 0.68
C ALA A 29 -1.55 -8.27 1.65
N ILE A 30 -1.15 -7.88 2.86
CA ILE A 30 -0.71 -8.84 3.88
C ILE A 30 -1.86 -9.75 4.29
N LEU A 31 -3.04 -9.19 4.57
CA LEU A 31 -4.19 -9.99 5.01
C LEU A 31 -4.76 -10.86 3.89
N ALA A 32 -4.53 -10.51 2.62
CA ALA A 32 -4.91 -11.36 1.50
C ALA A 32 -4.14 -12.68 1.50
N ARG A 33 -2.98 -12.74 2.13
CA ARG A 33 -2.16 -13.94 2.26
C ARG A 33 -2.60 -14.84 3.42
N GLY A 34 -3.42 -14.31 4.32
CA GLY A 34 -3.93 -15.05 5.47
C GLY A 34 -4.19 -14.13 6.65
N ALA A 35 -5.14 -14.55 7.48
CA ALA A 35 -5.49 -13.80 8.69
C ALA A 35 -4.30 -13.75 9.65
N THR A 36 -4.12 -12.62 10.33
CA THR A 36 -3.04 -12.47 11.29
C THR A 36 -3.30 -11.30 12.24
N TYR A 37 -2.40 -11.12 13.20
CA TYR A 37 -2.50 -10.08 14.23
C TYR A 37 -1.81 -8.80 13.79
N PRO A 38 -2.23 -7.63 14.34
CA PRO A 38 -1.66 -6.34 13.94
C PRO A 38 -0.14 -6.26 14.00
N TYR A 39 0.47 -6.81 15.05
CA TYR A 39 1.93 -6.77 15.17
C TYR A 39 2.62 -7.60 14.07
N GLN A 40 1.97 -8.67 13.61
CA GLN A 40 2.47 -9.47 12.51
C GLN A 40 2.30 -8.74 11.18
N VAL A 41 1.22 -7.98 11.03
CA VAL A 41 1.01 -7.15 9.85
C VAL A 41 2.18 -6.17 9.69
N LYS A 42 2.54 -5.47 10.79
CA LYS A 42 3.66 -4.55 10.78
C LYS A 42 4.96 -5.23 10.36
N LYS A 43 5.25 -6.37 10.98
CA LYS A 43 6.46 -7.14 10.70
C LYS A 43 6.52 -7.56 9.23
N LYS A 44 5.42 -8.07 8.70
CA LYS A 44 5.36 -8.54 7.32
C LYS A 44 5.48 -7.41 6.30
N ILE A 45 4.93 -6.24 6.61
CA ILE A 45 5.11 -5.07 5.74
C ILE A 45 6.60 -4.72 5.65
N LYS A 46 7.28 -4.70 6.77
CA LYS A 46 8.72 -4.43 6.81
C LYS A 46 9.51 -5.45 6.01
N GLU A 47 9.19 -6.73 6.17
CA GLU A 47 9.89 -7.82 5.49
C GLU A 47 9.63 -7.83 3.98
N MET A 48 8.38 -7.62 3.56
CA MET A 48 8.01 -7.75 2.14
C MET A 48 8.22 -6.47 1.35
N PHE A 49 7.95 -5.33 1.96
CA PHE A 49 7.94 -4.04 1.25
C PHE A 49 9.05 -3.10 1.68
N HIS A 50 9.85 -3.51 2.65
CA HIS A 50 11.10 -2.83 3.05
C HIS A 50 10.90 -1.42 3.58
N PHE A 51 9.78 -1.16 4.25
CA PHE A 51 9.61 0.06 5.04
C PHE A 51 8.91 -0.28 6.36
N ASN A 52 9.14 0.55 7.37
CA ASN A 52 8.64 0.30 8.71
C ASN A 52 7.53 1.30 9.02
N PRO A 53 6.25 0.90 8.90
CA PRO A 53 5.15 1.84 9.16
C PRO A 53 5.12 2.22 10.64
N PRO A 54 4.83 3.50 10.96
CA PRO A 54 4.65 3.89 12.36
C PRO A 54 3.51 3.11 12.99
N THR A 55 3.72 2.62 14.22
CA THR A 55 2.74 1.75 14.89
C THR A 55 1.38 2.40 15.03
N VAL A 56 1.33 3.65 15.49
CA VAL A 56 0.07 4.37 15.67
C VAL A 56 -0.67 4.54 14.35
N THR A 57 0.07 4.89 13.28
CA THR A 57 -0.50 5.03 11.96
C THR A 57 -1.09 3.73 11.46
N LEU A 58 -0.38 2.63 11.66
CA LEU A 58 -0.87 1.30 11.24
C LEU A 58 -2.17 0.93 11.94
N TYR A 59 -2.23 1.10 13.26
CA TYR A 59 -3.44 0.78 14.01
C TYR A 59 -4.62 1.66 13.60
N THR A 60 -4.36 2.95 13.35
CA THR A 60 -5.40 3.87 12.88
C THR A 60 -5.94 3.43 11.52
N VAL A 61 -5.06 3.04 10.62
CA VAL A 61 -5.45 2.55 9.28
C VAL A 61 -6.27 1.27 9.40
N MET A 62 -5.84 0.31 10.24
CA MET A 62 -6.57 -0.93 10.43
C MET A 62 -7.95 -0.70 11.01
N TYR A 63 -8.07 0.21 11.99
CA TYR A 63 -9.37 0.59 12.54
C TYR A 63 -10.30 1.15 11.47
N ARG A 64 -9.76 2.03 10.61
CA ARG A 64 -10.52 2.61 9.51
C ARG A 64 -10.98 1.56 8.50
N LEU A 65 -10.09 0.63 8.14
CA LEU A 65 -10.43 -0.44 7.21
C LEU A 65 -11.53 -1.35 7.77
N GLU A 66 -11.49 -1.60 9.07
CA GLU A 66 -12.53 -2.38 9.74
C GLU A 66 -13.87 -1.64 9.66
N LYS A 67 -13.88 -0.36 9.93
CA LYS A 67 -15.08 0.48 9.83
C LYS A 67 -15.66 0.51 8.43
N GLU A 68 -14.79 0.48 7.43
CA GLU A 68 -15.20 0.47 6.02
C GLU A 68 -15.60 -0.91 5.52
N GLY A 69 -15.47 -1.94 6.36
CA GLY A 69 -15.85 -3.29 5.99
C GLY A 69 -14.85 -4.02 5.08
N LEU A 70 -13.62 -3.51 4.99
CA LEU A 70 -12.60 -4.12 4.13
C LEU A 70 -11.79 -5.19 4.85
N ILE A 71 -11.74 -5.12 6.18
CA ILE A 71 -11.18 -6.17 7.02
C ILE A 71 -12.13 -6.45 8.18
N ARG A 72 -11.97 -7.61 8.81
CA ARG A 72 -12.83 -8.03 9.91
C ARG A 72 -11.99 -8.60 11.03
N LYS A 73 -12.30 -8.23 12.26
CA LYS A 73 -11.64 -8.75 13.45
C LYS A 73 -12.35 -10.01 13.94
N ALA A 74 -11.60 -11.10 14.10
CA ALA A 74 -12.10 -12.33 14.67
C ALA A 74 -12.07 -12.27 16.21
N GLU A 75 -12.77 -13.20 16.86
CA GLU A 75 -12.84 -13.26 18.33
C GLU A 75 -11.46 -13.40 18.97
N ASN A 76 -10.54 -14.09 18.32
CA ASN A 76 -9.18 -14.30 18.84
C ASN A 76 -8.29 -13.08 18.66
N GLY A 77 -8.81 -11.97 18.11
CA GLY A 77 -8.04 -10.75 17.89
C GLY A 77 -7.29 -10.66 16.58
N SER A 78 -7.29 -11.72 15.76
CA SER A 78 -6.70 -11.66 14.43
C SER A 78 -7.63 -10.91 13.48
N TYR A 79 -7.06 -10.40 12.39
CA TYR A 79 -7.82 -9.73 11.33
C TYR A 79 -7.76 -10.54 10.05
N GLU A 80 -8.84 -10.52 9.30
CA GLU A 80 -8.89 -11.13 7.97
C GLU A 80 -9.45 -10.14 6.96
N ILE A 81 -9.08 -10.32 5.69
CA ILE A 81 -9.61 -9.51 4.61
C ILE A 81 -11.01 -10.01 4.25
N THR A 82 -11.92 -9.07 3.95
CA THR A 82 -13.26 -9.41 3.47
C THR A 82 -13.28 -9.49 1.94
N GLU A 83 -14.40 -9.94 1.38
CA GLU A 83 -14.56 -9.93 -0.08
C GLU A 83 -14.47 -8.50 -0.63
N ASP A 84 -15.05 -7.53 0.09
CA ASP A 84 -14.93 -6.12 -0.30
C ASP A 84 -13.48 -5.65 -0.21
N GLY A 85 -12.73 -6.12 0.78
CA GLY A 85 -11.31 -5.81 0.89
C GLY A 85 -10.50 -6.36 -0.27
N LYS A 86 -10.81 -7.58 -0.71
CA LYS A 86 -10.16 -8.19 -1.89
C LYS A 86 -10.46 -7.38 -3.15
N ALA A 87 -11.71 -6.96 -3.31
CA ALA A 87 -12.11 -6.12 -4.45
C ALA A 87 -11.38 -4.78 -4.43
N ALA A 88 -11.27 -4.16 -3.25
CA ALA A 88 -10.55 -2.89 -3.10
C ALA A 88 -9.06 -3.04 -3.45
N LEU A 89 -8.44 -4.13 -3.00
CA LEU A 89 -7.03 -4.41 -3.30
C LEU A 89 -6.82 -4.58 -4.81
N LYS A 90 -7.69 -5.35 -5.46
CA LYS A 90 -7.61 -5.56 -6.91
C LYS A 90 -7.75 -4.25 -7.66
N LYS A 91 -8.72 -3.44 -7.26
CA LYS A 91 -8.96 -2.14 -7.90
C LYS A 91 -7.79 -1.18 -7.70
N ALA A 92 -7.18 -1.18 -6.52
CA ALA A 92 -5.99 -0.38 -6.25
C ALA A 92 -4.82 -0.82 -7.15
N SER A 93 -4.60 -2.13 -7.24
CA SER A 93 -3.55 -2.69 -8.11
C SER A 93 -3.75 -2.27 -9.56
N ASP A 94 -4.97 -2.40 -10.07
CA ASP A 94 -5.29 -2.01 -11.45
C ASP A 94 -5.09 -0.51 -11.68
N THR A 95 -5.51 0.31 -10.71
CA THR A 95 -5.36 1.77 -10.79
C THR A 95 -3.89 2.17 -10.85
N LEU A 96 -3.06 1.60 -10.00
CA LEU A 96 -1.62 1.89 -9.98
C LEU A 96 -0.94 1.42 -11.25
N ARG A 97 -1.32 0.24 -11.76
CA ARG A 97 -0.77 -0.28 -13.02
C ARG A 97 -1.13 0.65 -14.17
N ASN A 98 -2.40 1.07 -14.26
CA ASN A 98 -2.85 1.94 -15.33
C ASN A 98 -2.12 3.28 -15.31
N LEU A 99 -1.90 3.85 -14.12
CA LEU A 99 -1.13 5.08 -13.99
C LEU A 99 0.29 4.87 -14.47
N SER A 100 0.93 3.79 -14.02
CA SER A 100 2.31 3.49 -14.42
C SER A 100 2.42 3.30 -15.94
N GLU A 101 1.49 2.56 -16.53
CA GLU A 101 1.47 2.34 -17.99
C GLU A 101 1.26 3.64 -18.76
N THR A 102 0.40 4.51 -18.28
CA THR A 102 0.16 5.81 -18.91
C THR A 102 1.42 6.67 -18.88
N LEU A 103 2.11 6.70 -17.74
CA LEU A 103 3.34 7.44 -17.60
C LEU A 103 4.43 6.89 -18.53
N ASP A 104 4.54 5.56 -18.61
CA ASP A 104 5.48 4.91 -19.51
C ASP A 104 5.19 5.25 -20.96
N HIS A 105 3.92 5.27 -21.35
CA HIS A 105 3.51 5.61 -22.70
C HIS A 105 3.90 7.05 -23.05
N ILE A 106 3.66 7.99 -22.14
CA ILE A 106 4.05 9.39 -22.32
C ILE A 106 5.56 9.49 -22.45
N TRP A 107 6.30 8.85 -21.53
CA TRP A 107 7.75 8.87 -21.55
C TRP A 107 8.31 8.31 -22.86
N TYR A 108 7.78 7.17 -23.30
CA TYR A 108 8.21 6.52 -24.52
C TYR A 108 8.02 7.42 -25.74
N ASN A 109 6.90 8.13 -25.80
CA ASN A 109 6.55 8.99 -26.92
C ASN A 109 7.34 10.31 -26.96
N LEU A 110 7.98 10.72 -25.86
CA LEU A 110 8.82 11.92 -25.85
C LEU A 110 9.99 11.81 -26.85
N TYR A 111 10.43 10.61 -27.14
CA TYR A 111 11.59 10.37 -27.98
C TYR A 111 11.23 9.84 -29.37
N LYS A 112 9.95 9.89 -29.72
CA LYS A 112 9.45 9.40 -31.00
C LYS A 112 9.06 10.53 -31.93
N LEU A 113 9.92 11.46 -32.13
CA LEU A 113 9.63 12.55 -33.04
C LEU A 113 10.12 12.26 -34.45
#